data_39b1cc7abc2a29704283161226674c0e
#
_entry.id   39b1cc7abc2a29704283161226674c0e
#
_cell.length_a   1.000
_cell.length_b   1.000
_cell.length_c   1.000
_cell.angle_alpha   90.00
_cell.angle_beta   90.00
_cell.angle_gamma   90.00
#
_symmetry.space_group_name_H-M   'P 1'
#
loop_
_entity.id
_entity.type
_entity.pdbx_description
1 polymer ?
#
loop_
_entity_poly.entity_id
_entity_poly.type
_entity_poly.pdbx_seq_one_letter_code
_entity_poly.pdbx_strand_id
1 'polypeptide(L)'
;KKGRWLGDLDDVANIDSLLENWEKDAAANRPWEPYTHRAEERWAERDRRSNLTAIVKRLNALDPSSFSACQPLLILFDDVSSENLINSMLDEIEADEARRREVVGEMIDLLSRDGIDASSARRMKISDALDHLTSLQSKADEARMNRLKIEKEIRPFDEELADRLLAKERGEITEEVDAIIGNLSSRLSTLNKTVEEWKEMGIIFPNKSEIPPHELLDWESGLPEIEKTVQIHLRALERWSDFESLWPDRCQNSTIAGRLELTEEFIDLVDSLDQEWRELELEGMQIINAWEDLGFAMDSWR
;
A
#
# COMPACT_ATOMS: atom_id res chain seq x y z
N LYS A 1 43.61 -4.40 -24.92
CA LYS A 1 43.55 -2.91 -24.82
C LYS A 1 44.89 -2.33 -24.30
N LYS A 2 45.53 -2.89 -23.27
CA LYS A 2 46.86 -2.48 -22.75
C LYS A 2 47.95 -2.47 -23.85
N GLY A 3 48.02 -3.48 -24.74
CA GLY A 3 49.03 -3.59 -25.80
C GLY A 3 48.95 -2.56 -26.89
N ARG A 4 47.77 -1.89 -27.08
CA ARG A 4 47.66 -0.79 -28.07
C ARG A 4 48.09 0.56 -27.51
N TRP A 5 47.97 0.73 -26.18
CA TRP A 5 48.38 1.96 -25.47
C TRP A 5 49.86 2.06 -25.24
N LEU A 6 50.52 0.94 -25.18
CA LEU A 6 51.97 0.81 -24.95
C LEU A 6 52.77 0.69 -26.24
N GLY A 7 52.25 1.21 -27.39
CA GLY A 7 52.85 1.11 -28.70
C GLY A 7 54.22 1.82 -28.86
N ASP A 8 54.59 2.75 -27.98
CA ASP A 8 55.88 3.48 -27.97
C ASP A 8 56.66 3.18 -26.70
N LEU A 9 57.00 1.89 -26.49
CA LEU A 9 57.74 1.39 -25.34
C LEU A 9 59.25 1.70 -25.37
N ASP A 10 59.73 2.54 -26.29
CA ASP A 10 61.16 2.89 -26.37
C ASP A 10 61.63 3.86 -25.27
N ASP A 11 60.69 4.43 -24.50
CA ASP A 11 61.01 5.35 -23.42
C ASP A 11 60.50 4.82 -22.06
N VAL A 12 61.33 3.97 -21.42
CA VAL A 12 61.01 3.32 -20.12
C VAL A 12 60.72 4.34 -19.01
N ALA A 13 61.27 5.57 -19.12
CA ALA A 13 61.02 6.63 -18.12
C ALA A 13 59.60 7.20 -18.12
N ASN A 14 58.82 6.90 -19.16
CA ASN A 14 57.48 7.44 -19.36
C ASN A 14 56.36 6.44 -19.01
N ILE A 15 56.71 5.17 -18.67
CA ILE A 15 55.73 4.09 -18.44
C ILE A 15 54.88 4.40 -17.25
N ASP A 16 55.44 4.89 -16.16
CA ASP A 16 54.70 5.17 -14.92
C ASP A 16 53.72 6.34 -15.13
N SER A 17 54.15 7.38 -15.86
CA SER A 17 53.24 8.49 -16.17
C SER A 17 52.14 8.11 -17.18
N LEU A 18 52.42 7.20 -18.11
CA LEU A 18 51.46 6.63 -19.00
C LEU A 18 50.46 5.70 -18.26
N LEU A 19 50.91 4.92 -17.29
CA LEU A 19 50.07 4.11 -16.46
C LEU A 19 49.16 4.95 -15.52
N GLU A 20 49.74 5.99 -14.91
CA GLU A 20 48.97 6.94 -14.09
C GLU A 20 47.87 7.65 -14.91
N ASN A 21 48.22 8.09 -16.13
CA ASN A 21 47.22 8.71 -17.03
C ASN A 21 46.16 7.70 -17.45
N TRP A 22 46.56 6.46 -17.77
CA TRP A 22 45.63 5.39 -18.11
C TRP A 22 44.72 5.05 -16.94
N GLU A 23 45.21 5.05 -15.71
CA GLU A 23 44.37 4.84 -14.51
C GLU A 23 43.41 6.00 -14.29
N LYS A 24 43.86 7.24 -14.49
CA LYS A 24 42.98 8.42 -14.44
C LYS A 24 41.90 8.38 -15.52
N ASP A 25 42.24 7.98 -16.73
CA ASP A 25 41.30 7.88 -17.84
C ASP A 25 40.34 6.73 -17.68
N ALA A 26 40.82 5.61 -17.15
CA ALA A 26 39.97 4.48 -16.74
C ALA A 26 38.99 4.88 -15.63
N ALA A 27 39.45 5.66 -14.67
CA ALA A 27 38.62 6.19 -13.59
C ALA A 27 37.61 7.23 -14.09
N ALA A 28 37.99 8.04 -15.09
CA ALA A 28 37.08 8.98 -15.76
C ALA A 28 36.14 8.29 -16.77
N ASN A 29 36.38 7.01 -17.08
CA ASN A 29 35.65 6.21 -18.07
C ASN A 29 35.60 6.87 -19.48
N ARG A 30 36.69 7.54 -19.88
CA ARG A 30 36.82 8.24 -21.16
C ARG A 30 37.44 7.32 -22.22
N PRO A 31 36.70 6.68 -23.09
CA PRO A 31 37.20 5.68 -24.03
C PRO A 31 38.03 6.28 -25.18
N TRP A 32 37.97 7.59 -25.45
CA TRP A 32 38.65 8.25 -26.55
C TRP A 32 40.10 8.69 -26.26
N GLU A 33 40.48 8.85 -25.00
CA GLU A 33 41.81 9.35 -24.61
C GLU A 33 42.97 8.61 -25.31
N PRO A 34 43.01 7.26 -25.34
CA PRO A 34 44.08 6.54 -26.02
C PRO A 34 44.13 6.73 -27.51
N TYR A 35 43.00 7.08 -28.13
CA TYR A 35 42.91 7.26 -29.60
C TYR A 35 43.26 8.68 -30.02
N THR A 36 42.94 9.67 -29.21
CA THR A 36 43.30 11.07 -29.48
C THR A 36 44.81 11.27 -29.45
N HIS A 37 45.53 10.64 -28.55
CA HIS A 37 46.99 10.67 -28.48
C HIS A 37 47.65 10.15 -29.77
N ARG A 38 47.13 9.08 -30.37
CA ARG A 38 47.61 8.54 -31.66
C ARG A 38 47.20 9.36 -32.83
N ALA A 39 46.09 10.07 -32.75
CA ALA A 39 45.58 10.95 -33.83
C ALA A 39 46.44 12.21 -33.98
N GLU A 40 47.09 12.71 -32.91
CA GLU A 40 47.90 13.93 -32.95
C GLU A 40 48.97 13.91 -34.01
N GLU A 41 49.64 12.78 -34.24
CA GLU A 41 50.68 12.63 -35.28
C GLU A 41 50.06 12.63 -36.69
N ARG A 42 48.90 12.04 -36.86
CA ARG A 42 48.19 11.94 -38.15
C ARG A 42 47.52 13.24 -38.57
N TRP A 43 47.14 14.01 -37.56
CA TRP A 43 46.53 15.35 -37.74
C TRP A 43 47.58 16.46 -37.62
N ALA A 44 48.84 16.21 -38.08
CA ALA A 44 49.99 17.10 -37.85
C ALA A 44 49.88 18.46 -38.53
N GLU A 45 49.04 18.64 -39.59
CA GLU A 45 48.79 19.93 -40.23
C GLU A 45 48.07 20.89 -39.26
N ARG A 46 48.46 22.16 -39.24
CA ARG A 46 48.04 23.18 -38.27
C ARG A 46 46.53 23.29 -38.12
N ASP A 47 45.79 23.32 -39.22
CA ASP A 47 44.32 23.46 -39.19
C ASP A 47 43.65 22.20 -38.70
N ARG A 48 44.17 21.02 -39.04
CA ARG A 48 43.65 19.73 -38.61
C ARG A 48 43.90 19.48 -37.12
N ARG A 49 45.03 19.90 -36.55
CA ARG A 49 45.27 19.88 -35.11
C ARG A 49 44.28 20.75 -34.35
N SER A 50 43.93 21.91 -34.91
CA SER A 50 42.92 22.77 -34.31
C SER A 50 41.56 22.09 -34.29
N ASN A 51 41.20 21.39 -35.37
CA ASN A 51 39.95 20.65 -35.49
C ASN A 51 39.90 19.45 -34.53
N LEU A 52 40.99 18.67 -34.44
CA LEU A 52 41.09 17.58 -33.45
C LEU A 52 40.92 18.11 -32.03
N THR A 53 41.60 19.21 -31.69
CA THR A 53 41.46 19.83 -30.36
C THR A 53 40.00 20.26 -30.08
N ALA A 54 39.31 20.77 -31.09
CA ALA A 54 37.90 21.11 -30.95
C ALA A 54 37.00 19.87 -30.69
N ILE A 55 37.26 18.77 -31.44
CA ILE A 55 36.56 17.50 -31.24
C ILE A 55 36.80 16.95 -29.84
N VAL A 56 38.06 16.91 -29.37
CA VAL A 56 38.41 16.45 -28.02
C VAL A 56 37.75 17.30 -26.93
N LYS A 57 37.68 18.63 -27.13
CA LYS A 57 37.00 19.53 -26.21
C LYS A 57 35.50 19.21 -26.11
N ARG A 58 34.84 18.91 -27.25
CA ARG A 58 33.44 18.49 -27.28
C ARG A 58 33.25 17.16 -26.51
N LEU A 59 34.10 16.15 -26.81
CA LEU A 59 34.05 14.86 -26.10
C LEU A 59 34.22 15.01 -24.61
N ASN A 60 35.13 15.86 -24.15
CA ASN A 60 35.37 16.10 -22.72
C ASN A 60 34.22 16.89 -22.03
N ALA A 61 33.35 17.52 -22.80
CA ALA A 61 32.20 18.25 -22.31
C ALA A 61 30.98 17.35 -22.16
N LEU A 62 30.98 16.13 -22.73
CA LEU A 62 29.88 15.18 -22.64
C LEU A 62 29.70 14.64 -21.25
N ASP A 63 28.44 14.34 -20.91
CA ASP A 63 28.09 13.62 -19.68
C ASP A 63 28.62 12.17 -19.75
N PRO A 64 29.15 11.61 -18.65
CA PRO A 64 29.64 10.23 -18.61
C PRO A 64 28.65 9.17 -19.10
N SER A 65 27.36 9.42 -18.98
CA SER A 65 26.31 8.52 -19.51
C SER A 65 26.29 8.44 -21.04
N SER A 66 26.90 9.43 -21.73
CA SER A 66 27.02 9.47 -23.19
C SER A 66 28.31 8.81 -23.72
N PHE A 67 29.26 8.41 -22.85
CA PHE A 67 30.56 7.89 -23.28
C PHE A 67 30.46 6.56 -24.05
N SER A 68 29.49 5.73 -23.78
CA SER A 68 29.26 4.49 -24.55
C SER A 68 28.89 4.77 -26.01
N ALA A 69 28.15 5.83 -26.25
CA ALA A 69 27.76 6.25 -27.60
C ALA A 69 28.96 6.74 -28.43
N CYS A 70 30.08 7.13 -27.80
CA CYS A 70 31.28 7.54 -28.47
C CYS A 70 32.13 6.37 -29.01
N GLN A 71 31.84 5.12 -28.69
CA GLN A 71 32.62 3.94 -29.12
C GLN A 71 32.81 3.86 -30.66
N PRO A 72 31.80 4.08 -31.49
CA PRO A 72 31.98 4.09 -32.96
C PRO A 72 32.92 5.16 -33.46
N LEU A 73 33.04 6.33 -32.79
CA LEU A 73 33.93 7.43 -33.16
C LEU A 73 35.40 7.04 -33.03
N LEU A 74 35.76 6.11 -32.15
CA LEU A 74 37.15 5.77 -31.82
C LEU A 74 37.92 5.20 -33.01
N ILE A 75 37.24 4.52 -33.93
CA ILE A 75 37.80 3.94 -35.12
C ILE A 75 38.12 5.05 -36.16
N LEU A 76 37.30 6.09 -36.18
CA LEU A 76 37.39 7.17 -37.13
C LEU A 76 38.56 8.13 -36.90
N PHE A 77 39.12 8.17 -35.68
CA PHE A 77 40.31 8.98 -35.36
C PHE A 77 41.58 8.56 -36.14
N ASP A 78 41.60 7.34 -36.67
CA ASP A 78 42.70 6.82 -37.46
C ASP A 78 42.72 7.39 -38.89
N ASP A 79 41.61 7.99 -39.36
CA ASP A 79 41.48 8.56 -40.70
C ASP A 79 41.04 10.03 -40.66
N VAL A 80 41.93 10.90 -41.09
CA VAL A 80 41.70 12.37 -41.16
C VAL A 80 40.55 12.74 -42.09
N SER A 81 40.26 11.92 -43.10
CA SER A 81 39.13 12.15 -44.02
C SER A 81 37.77 11.97 -43.32
N SER A 82 37.75 11.35 -42.19
CA SER A 82 36.55 11.09 -41.39
C SER A 82 36.10 12.26 -40.49
N GLU A 83 36.76 13.40 -40.52
CA GLU A 83 36.47 14.56 -39.67
C GLU A 83 34.99 14.98 -39.71
N ASN A 84 34.42 15.09 -40.93
CA ASN A 84 33.01 15.47 -41.09
C ASN A 84 32.07 14.43 -40.46
N LEU A 85 32.41 13.14 -40.60
CA LEU A 85 31.61 12.06 -40.02
C LEU A 85 31.69 12.09 -38.48
N ILE A 86 32.88 12.31 -37.91
CA ILE A 86 33.07 12.47 -36.48
C ILE A 86 32.22 13.62 -35.95
N ASN A 87 32.25 14.77 -36.59
CA ASN A 87 31.44 15.92 -36.20
C ASN A 87 29.96 15.65 -36.29
N SER A 88 29.47 15.01 -37.37
CA SER A 88 28.04 14.61 -37.47
C SER A 88 27.58 13.67 -36.36
N MET A 89 28.42 12.68 -36.04
CA MET A 89 28.10 11.75 -34.94
C MET A 89 28.14 12.44 -33.57
N LEU A 90 29.06 13.39 -33.36
CA LEU A 90 29.08 14.19 -32.13
C LEU A 90 27.85 15.08 -32.03
N ASP A 91 27.39 15.68 -33.10
CA ASP A 91 26.18 16.49 -33.16
C ASP A 91 24.95 15.66 -32.74
N GLU A 92 24.86 14.38 -33.17
CA GLU A 92 23.80 13.47 -32.78
C GLU A 92 23.87 13.11 -31.29
N ILE A 93 25.09 12.84 -30.76
CA ILE A 93 25.30 12.50 -29.33
C ILE A 93 24.95 13.70 -28.45
N GLU A 94 25.41 14.91 -28.83
CA GLU A 94 25.10 16.14 -28.10
C GLU A 94 23.61 16.46 -28.13
N ALA A 95 22.96 16.26 -29.29
CA ALA A 95 21.49 16.43 -29.39
C ALA A 95 20.73 15.43 -28.53
N ASP A 96 21.19 14.18 -28.44
CA ASP A 96 20.58 13.18 -27.57
C ASP A 96 20.80 13.51 -26.09
N GLU A 97 22.02 13.98 -25.74
CA GLU A 97 22.30 14.46 -24.39
C GLU A 97 21.41 15.65 -24.00
N ALA A 98 21.23 16.61 -24.92
CA ALA A 98 20.36 17.76 -24.70
C ALA A 98 18.90 17.33 -24.45
N ARG A 99 18.37 16.37 -25.22
CA ARG A 99 17.03 15.81 -25.01
C ARG A 99 16.90 15.14 -23.64
N ARG A 100 17.90 14.34 -23.21
CA ARG A 100 17.88 13.72 -21.89
C ARG A 100 17.94 14.74 -20.77
N ARG A 101 18.70 15.84 -20.92
CA ARG A 101 18.72 16.95 -19.95
C ARG A 101 17.39 17.70 -19.90
N GLU A 102 16.70 17.83 -21.03
CA GLU A 102 15.36 18.41 -21.08
C GLU A 102 14.37 17.55 -20.27
N VAL A 103 14.39 16.22 -20.47
CA VAL A 103 13.57 15.28 -19.69
C VAL A 103 13.85 15.41 -18.18
N VAL A 104 15.13 15.50 -17.78
CA VAL A 104 15.50 15.75 -16.36
C VAL A 104 14.89 17.06 -15.86
N GLY A 105 14.94 18.12 -16.70
CA GLY A 105 14.32 19.41 -16.37
C GLY A 105 12.81 19.30 -16.18
N GLU A 106 12.10 18.65 -17.10
CA GLU A 106 10.66 18.43 -17.01
C GLU A 106 10.25 17.64 -15.77
N MET A 107 11.00 16.58 -15.44
CA MET A 107 10.75 15.79 -14.22
C MET A 107 10.96 16.61 -12.93
N ILE A 108 12.00 17.45 -12.88
CA ILE A 108 12.23 18.36 -11.74
C ILE A 108 11.06 19.33 -11.60
N ASP A 109 10.59 19.91 -12.70
CA ASP A 109 9.50 20.88 -12.69
C ASP A 109 8.18 20.21 -12.28
N LEU A 110 7.94 18.97 -12.69
CA LEU A 110 6.78 18.17 -12.29
C LEU A 110 6.80 17.90 -10.78
N LEU A 111 7.91 17.38 -10.24
CA LEU A 111 8.06 17.11 -8.82
C LEU A 111 7.97 18.39 -7.98
N SER A 112 8.50 19.51 -8.48
CA SER A 112 8.41 20.81 -7.81
C SER A 112 6.96 21.31 -7.70
N ARG A 113 6.11 21.05 -8.69
CA ARG A 113 4.65 21.35 -8.63
C ARG A 113 3.97 20.52 -7.53
N ASP A 114 4.42 19.29 -7.31
CA ASP A 114 3.95 18.43 -6.24
C ASP A 114 4.57 18.76 -4.86
N GLY A 115 5.38 19.83 -4.79
CA GLY A 115 6.02 20.32 -3.58
C GLY A 115 7.22 19.49 -3.14
N ILE A 116 7.84 18.73 -4.06
CA ILE A 116 9.03 17.91 -3.80
C ILE A 116 10.25 18.65 -4.32
N ASP A 117 11.24 18.90 -3.45
CA ASP A 117 12.49 19.51 -3.86
C ASP A 117 13.40 18.49 -4.57
N ALA A 118 13.45 18.58 -5.88
CA ALA A 118 14.30 17.77 -6.74
C ALA A 118 15.45 18.57 -7.37
N SER A 119 15.72 19.80 -6.92
CA SER A 119 16.68 20.74 -7.51
C SER A 119 18.12 20.21 -7.53
N SER A 120 18.48 19.32 -6.60
CA SER A 120 19.79 18.66 -6.53
C SER A 120 20.11 17.85 -7.78
N ALA A 121 19.11 17.27 -8.46
CA ALA A 121 19.28 16.47 -9.67
C ALA A 121 19.90 17.25 -10.84
N ARG A 122 19.74 18.58 -10.88
CA ARG A 122 20.36 19.45 -11.93
C ARG A 122 21.88 19.38 -11.95
N ARG A 123 22.50 18.99 -10.83
CA ARG A 123 23.98 18.94 -10.69
C ARG A 123 24.53 17.52 -10.81
N MET A 124 23.67 16.53 -10.96
CA MET A 124 24.04 15.13 -11.08
C MET A 124 24.38 14.80 -12.54
N LYS A 125 25.05 13.66 -12.75
CA LYS A 125 25.14 13.03 -14.08
C LYS A 125 23.74 12.67 -14.54
N ILE A 126 23.50 12.67 -15.84
CA ILE A 126 22.15 12.46 -16.40
C ILE A 126 21.55 11.12 -15.95
N SER A 127 22.35 10.03 -15.97
CA SER A 127 21.89 8.71 -15.48
C SER A 127 21.46 8.75 -14.01
N ASP A 128 22.33 9.30 -13.18
CA ASP A 128 22.10 9.36 -11.72
C ASP A 128 20.91 10.28 -11.40
N ALA A 129 20.76 11.38 -12.19
CA ALA A 129 19.63 12.29 -12.07
C ALA A 129 18.31 11.60 -12.42
N LEU A 130 18.27 10.85 -13.52
CA LEU A 130 17.07 10.11 -13.96
C LEU A 130 16.68 9.05 -12.94
N ASP A 131 17.64 8.26 -12.43
CA ASP A 131 17.40 7.25 -11.40
C ASP A 131 16.89 7.88 -10.11
N HIS A 132 17.50 8.99 -9.68
CA HIS A 132 17.09 9.72 -8.49
C HIS A 132 15.67 10.29 -8.63
N LEU A 133 15.37 10.95 -9.77
CA LEU A 133 14.05 11.53 -10.03
C LEU A 133 12.97 10.47 -10.16
N THR A 134 13.27 9.33 -10.81
CA THR A 134 12.35 8.19 -10.90
C THR A 134 12.04 7.63 -9.51
N SER A 135 13.05 7.52 -8.64
CA SER A 135 12.85 7.12 -7.25
C SER A 135 11.99 8.10 -6.45
N LEU A 136 12.21 9.41 -6.63
CA LEU A 136 11.39 10.44 -5.98
C LEU A 136 9.96 10.42 -6.48
N GLN A 137 9.75 10.24 -7.78
CA GLN A 137 8.41 10.13 -8.38
C GLN A 137 7.67 8.91 -7.85
N SER A 138 8.33 7.75 -7.80
CA SER A 138 7.74 6.52 -7.24
C SER A 138 7.29 6.72 -5.79
N LYS A 139 8.13 7.37 -4.95
CA LYS A 139 7.76 7.69 -3.56
C LYS A 139 6.60 8.69 -3.47
N ALA A 140 6.55 9.66 -4.37
CA ALA A 140 5.46 10.63 -4.44
C ALA A 140 4.12 9.96 -4.80
N ASP A 141 4.14 9.10 -5.82
CA ASP A 141 2.98 8.34 -6.26
C ASP A 141 2.49 7.38 -5.17
N GLU A 142 3.40 6.71 -4.49
CA GLU A 142 3.09 5.85 -3.34
C GLU A 142 2.44 6.65 -2.20
N ALA A 143 3.01 7.79 -1.83
CA ALA A 143 2.43 8.66 -0.81
C ALA A 143 1.03 9.19 -1.21
N ARG A 144 0.82 9.47 -2.50
CA ARG A 144 -0.49 9.86 -3.03
C ARG A 144 -1.50 8.73 -2.93
N MET A 145 -1.10 7.51 -3.30
CA MET A 145 -1.96 6.33 -3.21
C MET A 145 -2.33 6.02 -1.76
N ASN A 146 -1.38 6.14 -0.82
CA ASN A 146 -1.66 5.93 0.60
C ASN A 146 -2.63 6.97 1.16
N ARG A 147 -2.51 8.23 0.76
CA ARG A 147 -3.50 9.26 1.13
C ARG A 147 -4.90 8.92 0.63
N LEU A 148 -5.02 8.44 -0.61
CA LEU A 148 -6.30 8.00 -1.16
C LEU A 148 -6.87 6.78 -0.42
N LYS A 149 -6.03 5.83 -0.01
CA LYS A 149 -6.44 4.69 0.83
C LYS A 149 -6.94 5.17 2.19
N ILE A 150 -6.21 6.07 2.86
CA ILE A 150 -6.62 6.64 4.15
C ILE A 150 -8.01 7.29 4.03
N GLU A 151 -8.22 8.13 3.01
CA GLU A 151 -9.50 8.81 2.79
C GLU A 151 -10.66 7.85 2.49
N LYS A 152 -10.42 6.79 1.70
CA LYS A 152 -11.47 5.88 1.26
C LYS A 152 -11.73 4.73 2.22
N GLU A 153 -10.67 4.21 2.85
CA GLU A 153 -10.72 2.94 3.56
C GLU A 153 -10.54 3.08 5.08
N ILE A 154 -9.90 4.16 5.58
CA ILE A 154 -9.74 4.40 7.02
C ILE A 154 -10.75 5.44 7.53
N ARG A 155 -10.91 6.57 6.83
CA ARG A 155 -11.84 7.63 7.26
C ARG A 155 -13.27 7.17 7.52
N PRO A 156 -13.85 6.20 6.77
CA PRO A 156 -15.17 5.68 7.09
C PRO A 156 -15.27 4.96 8.44
N PHE A 157 -14.16 4.48 9.00
CA PHE A 157 -14.11 3.82 10.30
C PHE A 157 -13.78 4.79 11.44
N ASP A 158 -12.79 5.65 11.23
CA ASP A 158 -12.25 6.56 12.25
C ASP A 158 -11.69 7.83 11.58
N GLU A 159 -12.43 8.93 11.71
CA GLU A 159 -12.06 10.21 11.14
C GLU A 159 -10.83 10.83 11.83
N GLU A 160 -10.71 10.69 13.15
CA GLU A 160 -9.58 11.23 13.90
C GLU A 160 -8.29 10.48 13.57
N LEU A 161 -8.36 9.16 13.40
CA LEU A 161 -7.22 8.35 12.98
C LEU A 161 -6.78 8.73 11.58
N ALA A 162 -7.73 8.89 10.64
CA ALA A 162 -7.44 9.32 9.28
C ALA A 162 -6.75 10.68 9.26
N ASP A 163 -7.25 11.67 10.01
CA ASP A 163 -6.63 12.99 10.10
C ASP A 163 -5.24 12.95 10.72
N ARG A 164 -5.01 12.14 11.75
CA ARG A 164 -3.68 11.93 12.34
C ARG A 164 -2.69 11.31 11.35
N LEU A 165 -3.14 10.34 10.55
CA LEU A 165 -2.30 9.72 9.53
C LEU A 165 -1.99 10.69 8.38
N LEU A 166 -2.95 11.49 7.95
CA LEU A 166 -2.76 12.50 6.89
C LEU A 166 -1.84 13.65 7.32
N ALA A 167 -1.74 13.92 8.62
CA ALA A 167 -0.84 14.93 9.19
C ALA A 167 0.61 14.46 9.29
N LYS A 168 0.88 13.14 9.21
CA LYS A 168 2.26 12.60 9.21
C LYS A 168 3.00 12.97 7.92
N GLU A 169 4.34 13.07 7.98
CA GLU A 169 5.18 13.32 6.81
C GLU A 169 5.07 12.19 5.77
N ARG A 170 5.21 12.57 4.48
CA ARG A 170 4.89 11.72 3.33
C ARG A 170 5.66 10.39 3.24
N GLY A 171 6.74 10.20 4.01
CA GLY A 171 7.65 9.04 3.88
C GLY A 171 7.42 7.89 4.87
N GLU A 172 6.63 8.07 5.94
CA GLU A 172 6.55 7.13 7.06
C GLU A 172 5.31 6.20 7.04
N ILE A 173 4.43 6.32 6.04
CA ILE A 173 3.04 5.85 6.15
C ILE A 173 2.76 4.48 5.49
N THR A 174 3.62 3.97 4.61
CA THR A 174 3.25 2.92 3.64
C THR A 174 2.87 1.58 4.25
N GLU A 175 3.71 1.02 5.11
CA GLU A 175 3.45 -0.30 5.71
C GLU A 175 2.36 -0.24 6.80
N GLU A 176 2.25 0.89 7.49
CA GLU A 176 1.28 1.10 8.56
C GLU A 176 -0.16 1.18 8.04
N VAL A 177 -0.38 1.80 6.86
CA VAL A 177 -1.73 2.00 6.29
C VAL A 177 -2.40 0.67 5.95
N ASP A 178 -1.71 -0.21 5.23
CA ASP A 178 -2.29 -1.50 4.81
C ASP A 178 -2.56 -2.41 6.03
N ALA A 179 -1.71 -2.35 7.05
CA ALA A 179 -1.93 -3.07 8.31
C ALA A 179 -3.15 -2.54 9.08
N ILE A 180 -3.34 -1.23 9.14
CA ILE A 180 -4.51 -0.60 9.79
C ILE A 180 -5.80 -0.98 9.04
N ILE A 181 -5.82 -0.87 7.71
CA ILE A 181 -6.97 -1.25 6.89
C ILE A 181 -7.33 -2.70 7.10
N GLY A 182 -6.34 -3.60 7.06
CA GLY A 182 -6.54 -5.02 7.31
C GLY A 182 -7.09 -5.31 8.71
N ASN A 183 -6.60 -4.60 9.74
CA ASN A 183 -7.11 -4.72 11.10
C ASN A 183 -8.56 -4.26 11.23
N LEU A 184 -8.90 -3.06 10.76
CA LEU A 184 -10.26 -2.51 10.82
C LEU A 184 -11.27 -3.38 10.05
N SER A 185 -10.90 -3.82 8.85
CA SER A 185 -11.73 -4.71 8.04
C SER A 185 -11.96 -6.08 8.71
N SER A 186 -10.92 -6.65 9.33
CA SER A 186 -11.02 -7.91 10.06
C SER A 186 -11.93 -7.78 11.29
N ARG A 187 -11.81 -6.68 12.05
CA ARG A 187 -12.64 -6.40 13.22
C ARG A 187 -14.11 -6.28 12.82
N LEU A 188 -14.40 -5.48 11.77
CA LEU A 188 -15.77 -5.34 11.25
C LEU A 188 -16.34 -6.67 10.77
N SER A 189 -15.54 -7.47 10.05
CA SER A 189 -15.98 -8.80 9.60
C SER A 189 -16.29 -9.73 10.75
N THR A 190 -15.45 -9.73 11.79
CA THR A 190 -15.68 -10.54 13.00
C THR A 190 -16.95 -10.12 13.72
N LEU A 191 -17.17 -8.82 13.87
CA LEU A 191 -18.35 -8.29 14.51
C LEU A 191 -19.64 -8.63 13.73
N ASN A 192 -19.62 -8.43 12.40
CA ASN A 192 -20.76 -8.79 11.55
C ASN A 192 -21.06 -10.29 11.60
N LYS A 193 -20.03 -11.13 11.67
CA LYS A 193 -20.21 -12.58 11.85
C LYS A 193 -20.86 -12.92 13.19
N THR A 194 -20.43 -12.29 14.27
CA THR A 194 -21.04 -12.47 15.59
C THR A 194 -22.51 -12.05 15.60
N VAL A 195 -22.84 -10.92 15.00
CA VAL A 195 -24.22 -10.46 14.88
C VAL A 195 -25.07 -11.42 14.03
N GLU A 196 -24.51 -11.98 12.96
CA GLU A 196 -25.21 -12.96 12.13
C GLU A 196 -25.46 -14.28 12.90
N GLU A 197 -24.47 -14.75 13.68
CA GLU A 197 -24.66 -15.90 14.58
C GLU A 197 -25.82 -15.65 15.59
N TRP A 198 -25.94 -14.46 16.15
CA TRP A 198 -27.06 -14.10 17.02
C TRP A 198 -28.40 -14.06 16.29
N LYS A 199 -28.43 -13.59 15.05
CA LYS A 199 -29.65 -13.63 14.21
C LYS A 199 -30.08 -15.07 13.92
N GLU A 200 -29.12 -15.96 13.61
CA GLU A 200 -29.40 -17.38 13.43
C GLU A 200 -29.98 -18.03 14.69
N MET A 201 -29.61 -17.53 15.88
CA MET A 201 -30.18 -17.95 17.16
C MET A 201 -31.56 -17.34 17.47
N GLY A 202 -32.10 -16.52 16.55
CA GLY A 202 -33.42 -15.92 16.68
C GLY A 202 -33.45 -14.49 17.23
N ILE A 203 -32.29 -13.83 17.39
CA ILE A 203 -32.25 -12.42 17.81
C ILE A 203 -32.52 -11.50 16.61
N ILE A 204 -33.44 -10.55 16.80
CA ILE A 204 -33.81 -9.54 15.80
C ILE A 204 -33.24 -8.20 16.22
N PHE A 205 -32.35 -7.66 15.38
CA PHE A 205 -31.81 -6.31 15.55
C PHE A 205 -32.65 -5.30 14.78
N PRO A 206 -32.95 -4.10 15.37
CA PRO A 206 -33.97 -3.20 14.84
C PRO A 206 -33.68 -2.62 13.46
N ASN A 207 -32.46 -2.59 12.98
CA ASN A 207 -32.18 -1.70 11.86
C ASN A 207 -31.31 -2.18 10.72
N LYS A 208 -30.60 -3.31 10.72
CA LYS A 208 -29.66 -3.58 9.60
C LYS A 208 -29.27 -5.04 9.38
N SER A 209 -29.03 -5.36 8.10
CA SER A 209 -28.39 -6.62 7.69
C SER A 209 -26.90 -6.64 8.08
N GLU A 210 -26.21 -5.50 8.04
CA GLU A 210 -24.77 -5.40 8.35
C GLU A 210 -24.47 -4.11 9.10
N ILE A 211 -23.44 -4.14 9.96
CA ILE A 211 -22.93 -2.98 10.69
C ILE A 211 -22.08 -2.16 9.72
N PRO A 212 -22.35 -0.86 9.57
CA PRO A 212 -21.54 0.00 8.71
C PRO A 212 -20.19 0.34 9.36
N PRO A 213 -19.14 0.65 8.56
CA PRO A 213 -17.81 0.95 9.07
C PRO A 213 -17.75 2.03 10.16
N HIS A 214 -18.53 3.08 10.04
CA HIS A 214 -18.53 4.22 10.98
C HIS A 214 -19.12 3.90 12.35
N GLU A 215 -19.86 2.81 12.48
CA GLU A 215 -20.44 2.35 13.75
C GLU A 215 -19.53 1.31 14.46
N LEU A 216 -18.42 0.87 13.82
CA LEU A 216 -17.56 -0.19 14.37
C LEU A 216 -17.09 0.09 15.79
N LEU A 217 -16.55 1.28 16.05
CA LEU A 217 -15.98 1.66 17.35
C LEU A 217 -17.06 1.77 18.43
N ASP A 218 -18.23 2.28 18.09
CA ASP A 218 -19.37 2.38 18.99
C ASP A 218 -19.89 0.99 19.35
N TRP A 219 -20.01 0.10 18.37
CA TRP A 219 -20.40 -1.29 18.60
C TRP A 219 -19.39 -2.04 19.48
N GLU A 220 -18.09 -1.90 19.21
CA GLU A 220 -17.06 -2.54 20.03
C GLU A 220 -17.08 -2.05 21.48
N SER A 221 -17.30 -0.75 21.69
CA SER A 221 -17.40 -0.18 23.04
C SER A 221 -18.63 -0.68 23.79
N GLY A 222 -19.74 -0.90 23.09
CA GLY A 222 -20.98 -1.42 23.64
C GLY A 222 -21.08 -2.95 23.67
N LEU A 223 -20.16 -3.67 23.03
CA LEU A 223 -20.24 -5.11 22.82
C LEU A 223 -20.45 -5.93 24.10
N PRO A 224 -19.73 -5.67 25.22
CA PRO A 224 -19.93 -6.43 26.46
C PRO A 224 -21.35 -6.35 27.03
N GLU A 225 -21.99 -5.18 26.92
CA GLU A 225 -23.37 -5.00 27.39
C GLU A 225 -24.37 -5.63 26.40
N ILE A 226 -24.11 -5.53 25.11
CA ILE A 226 -24.93 -6.19 24.08
C ILE A 226 -24.85 -7.71 24.25
N GLU A 227 -23.67 -8.30 24.42
CA GLU A 227 -23.48 -9.73 24.64
C GLU A 227 -24.24 -10.23 25.87
N LYS A 228 -24.19 -9.47 26.97
CA LYS A 228 -24.91 -9.77 28.18
C LYS A 228 -26.42 -9.76 27.93
N THR A 229 -26.93 -8.74 27.26
CA THR A 229 -28.35 -8.63 26.91
C THR A 229 -28.79 -9.76 25.99
N VAL A 230 -27.98 -10.10 24.96
CA VAL A 230 -28.23 -11.24 24.09
C VAL A 230 -28.33 -12.55 24.87
N GLN A 231 -27.39 -12.81 25.78
CA GLN A 231 -27.42 -14.05 26.58
C GLN A 231 -28.67 -14.15 27.45
N ILE A 232 -29.09 -13.03 28.03
CA ILE A 232 -30.33 -12.99 28.84
C ILE A 232 -31.54 -13.24 27.94
N HIS A 233 -31.60 -12.60 26.79
CA HIS A 233 -32.67 -12.77 25.81
C HIS A 233 -32.74 -14.21 25.27
N LEU A 234 -31.60 -14.83 24.93
CA LEU A 234 -31.54 -16.22 24.47
C LEU A 234 -32.11 -17.21 25.51
N ARG A 235 -31.80 -17.01 26.80
CA ARG A 235 -32.40 -17.84 27.87
C ARG A 235 -33.92 -17.69 27.97
N ALA A 236 -34.42 -16.47 27.71
CA ALA A 236 -35.86 -16.23 27.63
C ALA A 236 -36.48 -16.88 26.38
N LEU A 237 -35.76 -16.86 25.23
CA LEU A 237 -36.18 -17.55 24.01
C LEU A 237 -36.25 -19.08 24.17
N GLU A 238 -35.31 -19.71 24.90
CA GLU A 238 -35.37 -21.13 25.22
C GLU A 238 -36.67 -21.45 25.98
N ARG A 239 -36.98 -20.72 27.08
CA ARG A 239 -38.20 -20.86 27.85
C ARG A 239 -39.45 -20.58 26.99
N TRP A 240 -39.41 -19.58 26.15
CA TRP A 240 -40.48 -19.24 25.21
C TRP A 240 -40.76 -20.38 24.24
N SER A 241 -39.75 -21.06 23.71
CA SER A 241 -39.92 -22.22 22.82
C SER A 241 -40.64 -23.38 23.50
N ASP A 242 -40.40 -23.57 24.80
CA ASP A 242 -41.13 -24.57 25.60
C ASP A 242 -42.60 -24.19 25.70
N PHE A 243 -42.93 -22.91 25.94
CA PHE A 243 -44.31 -22.43 25.98
C PHE A 243 -45.00 -22.44 24.60
N GLU A 244 -44.30 -22.14 23.50
CA GLU A 244 -44.87 -22.32 22.16
C GLU A 244 -45.31 -23.75 21.88
N SER A 245 -44.56 -24.71 22.41
CA SER A 245 -44.88 -26.12 22.28
C SER A 245 -46.04 -26.54 23.19
N LEU A 246 -46.08 -26.03 24.44
CA LEU A 246 -47.06 -26.42 25.44
C LEU A 246 -48.35 -25.60 25.37
N TRP A 247 -48.27 -24.33 24.96
CA TRP A 247 -49.35 -23.36 25.02
C TRP A 247 -49.40 -22.47 23.79
N PRO A 248 -49.54 -23.04 22.60
CA PRO A 248 -49.43 -22.31 21.33
C PRO A 248 -50.39 -21.13 21.22
N ASP A 249 -51.62 -21.26 21.77
CA ASP A 249 -52.64 -20.21 21.71
C ASP A 249 -52.25 -18.93 22.44
N ARG A 250 -51.46 -19.05 23.53
CA ARG A 250 -50.94 -17.92 24.32
C ARG A 250 -49.76 -17.23 23.64
N CYS A 251 -48.99 -17.98 22.81
CA CYS A 251 -47.78 -17.50 22.18
C CYS A 251 -47.98 -16.92 20.77
N GLN A 252 -49.11 -17.24 20.10
CA GLN A 252 -49.38 -16.93 18.67
C GLN A 252 -49.33 -15.47 18.26
N ASN A 253 -49.42 -14.51 19.16
CA ASN A 253 -49.46 -13.08 18.85
C ASN A 253 -48.28 -12.29 19.46
N SER A 254 -47.22 -12.92 19.89
CA SER A 254 -46.11 -12.17 20.41
C SER A 254 -45.25 -11.61 19.29
N THR A 255 -45.20 -10.28 19.19
CA THR A 255 -44.35 -9.55 18.24
C THR A 255 -43.01 -9.13 18.86
N ILE A 256 -42.81 -9.46 20.17
CA ILE A 256 -41.62 -9.02 20.93
C ILE A 256 -40.56 -10.11 21.06
N ALA A 257 -40.92 -11.37 20.80
CA ALA A 257 -39.97 -12.49 20.84
C ALA A 257 -38.84 -12.27 19.83
N GLY A 258 -37.59 -12.40 20.29
CA GLY A 258 -36.39 -12.18 19.47
C GLY A 258 -35.95 -10.72 19.34
N ARG A 259 -36.77 -9.72 19.64
CA ARG A 259 -36.38 -8.31 19.56
C ARG A 259 -35.53 -7.87 20.72
N LEU A 260 -34.23 -7.65 20.48
CA LEU A 260 -33.27 -7.33 21.54
C LEU A 260 -33.61 -6.03 22.29
N GLU A 261 -34.19 -5.04 21.61
CA GLU A 261 -34.62 -3.77 22.19
C GLU A 261 -35.76 -3.90 23.20
N LEU A 262 -36.49 -5.01 23.14
CA LEU A 262 -37.66 -5.32 24.04
C LEU A 262 -37.35 -6.47 24.97
N THR A 263 -36.06 -6.64 25.39
CA THR A 263 -35.62 -7.74 26.21
C THR A 263 -36.32 -7.76 27.58
N GLU A 264 -36.48 -6.60 28.22
CA GLU A 264 -37.12 -6.50 29.55
C GLU A 264 -38.61 -6.90 29.45
N GLU A 265 -39.33 -6.34 28.47
CA GLU A 265 -40.76 -6.68 28.24
C GLU A 265 -40.94 -8.15 27.85
N PHE A 266 -39.97 -8.72 27.14
CA PHE A 266 -40.02 -10.13 26.77
C PHE A 266 -39.78 -11.04 27.96
N ILE A 267 -38.87 -10.70 28.86
CA ILE A 267 -38.63 -11.43 30.11
C ILE A 267 -39.88 -11.39 30.98
N ASP A 268 -40.46 -10.20 31.15
CA ASP A 268 -41.68 -10.03 31.95
C ASP A 268 -42.83 -10.88 31.40
N LEU A 269 -42.96 -10.96 30.08
CA LEU A 269 -43.96 -11.84 29.46
C LEU A 269 -43.68 -13.32 29.72
N VAL A 270 -42.43 -13.77 29.57
CA VAL A 270 -42.05 -15.17 29.81
C VAL A 270 -42.24 -15.53 31.29
N ASP A 271 -41.87 -14.64 32.23
CA ASP A 271 -42.05 -14.86 33.67
C ASP A 271 -43.54 -14.89 34.07
N SER A 272 -44.37 -14.08 33.40
CA SER A 272 -45.83 -14.12 33.57
C SER A 272 -46.42 -15.48 33.16
N LEU A 273 -45.98 -16.03 32.00
CA LEU A 273 -46.39 -17.35 31.52
C LEU A 273 -45.92 -18.44 32.44
N ASP A 274 -44.71 -18.36 33.00
CA ASP A 274 -44.19 -19.29 34.00
C ASP A 274 -45.05 -19.30 35.24
N GLN A 275 -45.46 -18.12 35.70
CA GLN A 275 -46.31 -18.01 36.86
C GLN A 275 -47.69 -18.62 36.61
N GLU A 276 -48.35 -18.28 35.49
CA GLU A 276 -49.63 -18.86 35.08
C GLU A 276 -49.52 -20.41 35.00
N TRP A 277 -48.45 -20.93 34.43
CA TRP A 277 -48.23 -22.37 34.32
C TRP A 277 -48.13 -23.04 35.67
N ARG A 278 -47.35 -22.49 36.61
CA ARG A 278 -47.20 -23.01 37.96
C ARG A 278 -48.52 -23.00 38.75
N GLU A 279 -49.33 -21.94 38.54
CA GLU A 279 -50.63 -21.87 39.18
C GLU A 279 -51.56 -22.99 38.65
N LEU A 280 -51.60 -23.23 37.34
CA LEU A 280 -52.35 -24.32 36.71
C LEU A 280 -51.81 -25.69 37.11
N GLU A 281 -50.53 -25.90 37.23
CA GLU A 281 -49.94 -27.13 37.70
C GLU A 281 -50.35 -27.43 39.16
N LEU A 282 -50.33 -26.38 40.00
CA LEU A 282 -50.72 -26.49 41.38
C LEU A 282 -52.22 -26.79 41.53
N GLU A 283 -53.08 -26.14 40.74
CA GLU A 283 -54.50 -26.45 40.68
C GLU A 283 -54.74 -27.87 40.15
N GLY A 284 -54.05 -28.28 39.09
CA GLY A 284 -54.08 -29.65 38.57
C GLY A 284 -53.70 -30.69 39.59
N MET A 285 -52.63 -30.45 40.34
CA MET A 285 -52.22 -31.35 41.46
C MET A 285 -53.23 -31.42 42.60
N GLN A 286 -53.87 -30.28 42.89
CA GLN A 286 -54.94 -30.29 43.90
C GLN A 286 -56.14 -31.14 43.44
N ILE A 287 -56.52 -31.04 42.18
CA ILE A 287 -57.58 -31.84 41.58
C ILE A 287 -57.23 -33.35 41.64
N ILE A 288 -56.00 -33.70 41.19
CA ILE A 288 -55.49 -35.04 41.18
C ILE A 288 -55.57 -35.65 42.64
N ASN A 289 -55.06 -34.93 43.64
CA ASN A 289 -55.08 -35.36 45.00
C ASN A 289 -56.52 -35.54 45.52
N ALA A 290 -57.44 -34.63 45.19
CA ALA A 290 -58.85 -34.76 45.58
C ALA A 290 -59.53 -36.01 44.97
N TRP A 291 -59.16 -36.40 43.76
CA TRP A 291 -59.67 -37.60 43.08
C TRP A 291 -59.06 -38.87 43.68
N GLU A 292 -57.76 -38.82 44.04
CA GLU A 292 -57.09 -39.91 44.77
C GLU A 292 -57.80 -40.18 46.16
N ASP A 293 -58.11 -39.11 46.87
CA ASP A 293 -58.82 -39.18 48.14
C ASP A 293 -60.25 -39.82 48.01
N LEU A 294 -60.82 -39.67 46.77
CA LEU A 294 -62.06 -40.32 46.42
C LEU A 294 -61.90 -41.79 45.95
N GLY A 295 -60.66 -42.29 45.89
CA GLY A 295 -60.33 -43.65 45.56
C GLY A 295 -60.11 -43.95 44.09
N PHE A 296 -59.92 -42.91 43.25
CA PHE A 296 -59.53 -43.08 41.85
C PHE A 296 -58.01 -43.23 41.71
N ALA A 297 -57.58 -44.15 40.84
CA ALA A 297 -56.14 -44.32 40.51
C ALA A 297 -55.72 -43.23 39.54
N MET A 298 -54.88 -42.25 40.01
CA MET A 298 -54.45 -41.05 39.18
C MET A 298 -52.97 -41.11 38.78
N ASP A 299 -52.28 -42.24 38.97
CA ASP A 299 -50.83 -42.38 38.73
C ASP A 299 -50.38 -42.00 37.30
N SER A 300 -51.29 -42.13 36.31
CA SER A 300 -51.01 -41.79 34.93
C SER A 300 -51.16 -40.28 34.57
N TRP A 301 -51.65 -39.51 35.58
CA TRP A 301 -51.91 -38.05 35.38
C TRP A 301 -50.92 -37.14 36.13
N ARG A 302 -50.01 -37.74 36.91
CA ARG A 302 -48.86 -37.07 37.54
C ARG A 302 -47.67 -37.02 36.58
#